data_fb4d22ff831f2e3f31daef3b1b7f0342
#
_entry.id   fb4d22ff831f2e3f31daef3b1b7f0342
#
_cell.length_a   1.000
_cell.length_b   1.000
_cell.length_c   1.000
_cell.angle_alpha   90.00
_cell.angle_beta   90.00
_cell.angle_gamma   90.00
#
_symmetry.space_group_name_H-M   'P 1'
#
loop_
_entity.id
_entity.type
_entity.pdbx_description
1 polymer ?
#
loop_
_entity_poly.entity_id
_entity_poly.type
_entity_poly.pdbx_seq_one_letter_code
_entity_poly.pdbx_strand_id
1 'polypeptide(L)'
;MTTAKASCFTIAINVMAMGLLLLQPRSACARQDSSPGQISASPMIESVSDTLAFIRWTTPNPGGTILHHAIVRYGKDPNHLDLTAESPTRINPGHREMVFRVRMRDLEPGTTYYYKVSSQQANGNSDPATSGVNQFTTLPTNSMSVNK
;
A
#
# COMPACT_ATOMS: atom_id res chain seq x y z
N MET A 1 12.52 21.93 -25.65
CA MET A 1 11.56 22.73 -26.41
C MET A 1 10.79 21.80 -27.31
N THR A 2 9.51 21.95 -27.37
CA THR A 2 8.50 21.36 -28.25
C THR A 2 7.77 20.16 -27.69
N THR A 3 6.70 20.47 -26.99
CA THR A 3 5.60 19.61 -26.57
C THR A 3 4.76 19.21 -27.78
N ALA A 4 4.62 17.89 -28.02
CA ALA A 4 3.65 17.37 -28.99
C ALA A 4 2.36 16.98 -28.28
N LYS A 5 1.31 17.78 -28.46
CA LYS A 5 -0.09 17.43 -28.14
C LYS A 5 -0.62 16.51 -29.23
N ALA A 6 -0.97 15.29 -28.88
CA ALA A 6 -1.75 14.42 -29.75
C ALA A 6 -3.24 14.80 -29.62
N SER A 7 -3.78 15.39 -30.68
CA SER A 7 -5.20 15.72 -30.84
C SER A 7 -5.90 14.54 -31.47
N CYS A 8 -6.85 13.94 -30.76
CA CYS A 8 -7.69 12.87 -31.30
C CYS A 8 -8.84 13.52 -32.08
N PHE A 9 -8.78 13.45 -33.40
CA PHE A 9 -9.83 13.97 -34.30
C PHE A 9 -10.85 12.87 -34.56
N THR A 10 -12.06 13.05 -34.11
CA THR A 10 -13.19 12.15 -34.38
C THR A 10 -13.83 12.57 -35.70
N ILE A 11 -13.68 11.75 -36.73
CA ILE A 11 -14.44 11.90 -37.97
C ILE A 11 -15.63 10.97 -37.91
N ALA A 12 -16.81 11.55 -37.86
CA ALA A 12 -18.07 10.84 -38.04
C ALA A 12 -18.34 10.65 -39.54
N ILE A 13 -18.33 9.43 -40.03
CA ILE A 13 -18.83 9.06 -41.35
C ILE A 13 -20.04 8.17 -41.15
N ASN A 14 -21.18 8.71 -41.57
CA ASN A 14 -22.48 8.05 -41.61
C ASN A 14 -22.57 7.30 -42.96
N VAL A 15 -22.56 5.97 -42.94
CA VAL A 15 -22.94 5.16 -44.12
C VAL A 15 -23.84 4.03 -43.66
N MET A 16 -25.06 4.09 -44.14
CA MET A 16 -26.11 3.11 -44.05
C MET A 16 -25.83 1.94 -45.02
N ALA A 17 -25.69 0.71 -44.51
CA ALA A 17 -26.10 -0.52 -45.23
C ALA A 17 -25.96 -1.76 -44.36
N MET A 18 -27.02 -2.38 -44.14
CA MET A 18 -27.41 -3.78 -43.92
C MET A 18 -26.30 -4.84 -44.06
N GLY A 19 -26.00 -5.54 -42.96
CA GLY A 19 -25.18 -6.73 -42.94
C GLY A 19 -24.93 -7.20 -41.51
N LEU A 20 -25.80 -8.09 -41.01
CA LEU A 20 -25.69 -8.74 -39.69
C LEU A 20 -24.51 -9.69 -39.68
N LEU A 21 -23.40 -9.26 -39.13
CA LEU A 21 -22.29 -10.13 -38.74
C LEU A 21 -21.89 -9.80 -37.31
N LEU A 22 -22.22 -10.74 -36.42
CA LEU A 22 -21.87 -10.68 -35.00
C LEU A 22 -20.35 -10.69 -34.81
N LEU A 23 -19.69 -9.53 -34.83
CA LEU A 23 -18.34 -9.38 -34.30
C LEU A 23 -18.46 -9.07 -32.83
N GLN A 24 -18.26 -10.08 -31.99
CA GLN A 24 -18.10 -9.90 -30.57
C GLN A 24 -16.81 -9.12 -30.32
N PRO A 25 -16.84 -8.02 -29.55
CA PRO A 25 -15.61 -7.40 -29.10
C PRO A 25 -14.92 -8.38 -28.14
N ARG A 26 -13.79 -8.92 -28.59
CA ARG A 26 -12.87 -9.61 -27.67
C ARG A 26 -12.46 -8.58 -26.63
N SER A 27 -12.95 -8.75 -25.41
CA SER A 27 -12.44 -8.05 -24.24
C SER A 27 -10.95 -8.35 -24.16
N ALA A 28 -10.14 -7.42 -24.63
CA ALA A 28 -8.71 -7.43 -24.34
C ALA A 28 -8.60 -7.32 -22.82
N CYS A 29 -8.17 -8.41 -22.19
CA CYS A 29 -7.77 -8.41 -20.81
C CYS A 29 -6.63 -7.40 -20.70
N ALA A 30 -6.93 -6.19 -20.27
CA ALA A 30 -5.91 -5.21 -19.97
C ALA A 30 -5.04 -5.81 -18.88
N ARG A 31 -3.80 -6.17 -19.24
CA ARG A 31 -2.75 -6.39 -18.25
C ARG A 31 -2.68 -5.10 -17.45
N GLN A 32 -3.04 -5.18 -16.18
CA GLN A 32 -2.70 -4.14 -15.23
C GLN A 32 -1.17 -4.14 -15.12
N ASP A 33 -0.53 -3.30 -15.92
CA ASP A 33 0.85 -2.91 -15.67
C ASP A 33 0.82 -2.20 -14.32
N SER A 34 1.34 -2.87 -13.29
CA SER A 34 1.53 -2.29 -11.97
C SER A 34 2.46 -1.10 -12.13
N SER A 35 1.91 0.10 -12.07
CA SER A 35 2.71 1.33 -12.08
C SER A 35 3.76 1.24 -10.96
N PRO A 36 5.04 1.56 -11.23
CA PRO A 36 6.04 1.62 -10.18
C PRO A 36 5.60 2.65 -9.14
N GLY A 37 5.41 2.19 -7.89
CA GLY A 37 4.93 3.02 -6.78
C GLY A 37 3.62 2.57 -6.15
N GLN A 38 2.97 1.54 -6.68
CA GLN A 38 1.73 1.03 -6.10
C GLN A 38 2.02 -0.13 -5.13
N ILE A 39 1.38 -0.11 -3.96
CA ILE A 39 1.36 -1.24 -3.05
C ILE A 39 0.55 -2.37 -3.70
N SER A 40 1.16 -3.54 -3.91
CA SER A 40 0.51 -4.70 -4.56
C SER A 40 -0.61 -5.28 -3.70
N ALA A 41 -0.45 -5.22 -2.37
CA ALA A 41 -1.48 -5.59 -1.41
C ALA A 41 -1.57 -4.51 -0.31
N SER A 42 -2.79 -4.03 -0.09
CA SER A 42 -3.06 -3.00 0.94
C SER A 42 -2.50 -3.41 2.29
N PRO A 43 -2.02 -2.43 3.09
CA PRO A 43 -1.58 -2.69 4.45
C PRO A 43 -2.69 -3.36 5.26
N MET A 44 -2.32 -4.41 5.98
CA MET A 44 -3.23 -5.17 6.83
C MET A 44 -2.69 -5.30 8.24
N ILE A 45 -3.60 -5.36 9.21
CA ILE A 45 -3.27 -5.73 10.57
C ILE A 45 -3.12 -7.25 10.62
N GLU A 46 -1.90 -7.73 10.86
CA GLU A 46 -1.62 -9.15 11.02
C GLU A 46 -2.03 -9.63 12.41
N SER A 47 -1.78 -8.82 13.43
CA SER A 47 -2.26 -9.05 14.79
C SER A 47 -2.31 -7.75 15.57
N VAL A 48 -3.20 -7.68 16.56
CA VAL A 48 -3.34 -6.57 17.49
C VAL A 48 -3.63 -7.09 18.88
N SER A 49 -3.00 -6.47 19.89
CA SER A 49 -3.32 -6.63 21.31
C SER A 49 -3.71 -5.29 21.92
N ASP A 50 -3.68 -5.19 23.22
CA ASP A 50 -3.93 -3.95 23.96
C ASP A 50 -2.81 -2.91 23.78
N THR A 51 -1.55 -3.35 23.70
CA THR A 51 -0.38 -2.44 23.64
C THR A 51 0.53 -2.68 22.44
N LEU A 52 0.16 -3.62 21.56
CA LEU A 52 1.00 -4.07 20.46
C LEU A 52 0.19 -4.29 19.19
N ALA A 53 0.76 -3.94 18.03
CA ALA A 53 0.23 -4.29 16.73
C ALA A 53 1.34 -4.70 15.74
N PHE A 54 1.02 -5.61 14.84
CA PHE A 54 1.84 -5.94 13.67
C PHE A 54 1.12 -5.53 12.40
N ILE A 55 1.80 -4.73 11.59
CA ILE A 55 1.32 -4.30 10.28
C ILE A 55 2.17 -4.98 9.21
N ARG A 56 1.50 -5.50 8.18
CA ARG A 56 2.11 -6.16 7.04
C ARG A 56 1.56 -5.57 5.74
N TRP A 57 2.44 -5.41 4.74
CA TRP A 57 2.04 -5.07 3.36
C TRP A 57 3.00 -5.68 2.35
N THR A 58 2.59 -5.71 1.10
CA THR A 58 3.38 -6.23 -0.02
C THR A 58 3.53 -5.15 -1.08
N THR A 59 4.73 -5.04 -1.64
CA THR A 59 5.02 -4.14 -2.76
C THR A 59 5.69 -4.92 -3.88
N PRO A 60 5.68 -4.40 -5.12
CA PRO A 60 6.67 -4.82 -6.10
C PRO A 60 8.06 -4.66 -5.49
N ASN A 61 9.00 -5.51 -5.88
CA ASN A 61 10.36 -5.40 -5.37
C ASN A 61 10.95 -4.04 -5.77
N PRO A 62 11.29 -3.17 -4.81
CA PRO A 62 11.77 -1.82 -5.12
C PRO A 62 13.18 -1.79 -5.73
N GLY A 63 13.94 -2.91 -5.62
CA GLY A 63 15.34 -2.96 -6.04
C GLY A 63 16.25 -2.08 -5.18
N GLY A 64 17.39 -1.67 -5.73
CA GLY A 64 18.34 -0.79 -5.05
C GLY A 64 19.20 -1.52 -4.02
N THR A 65 19.25 -1.01 -2.78
CA THR A 65 20.07 -1.63 -1.71
C THR A 65 19.43 -2.91 -1.18
N ILE A 66 20.26 -3.84 -0.69
CA ILE A 66 19.73 -5.09 -0.10
C ILE A 66 18.98 -4.84 1.22
N LEU A 67 19.36 -3.80 1.96
CA LEU A 67 18.72 -3.44 3.21
C LEU A 67 17.76 -2.28 2.98
N HIS A 68 16.51 -2.46 3.41
CA HIS A 68 15.45 -1.45 3.44
C HIS A 68 14.92 -1.30 4.86
N HIS A 69 14.34 -0.16 5.14
CA HIS A 69 13.60 0.12 6.36
C HIS A 69 12.12 0.20 6.02
N ALA A 70 11.34 -0.72 6.59
CA ALA A 70 9.90 -0.65 6.59
C ALA A 70 9.45 0.39 7.62
N ILE A 71 8.61 1.34 7.24
CA ILE A 71 8.24 2.49 8.06
C ILE A 71 6.72 2.56 8.19
N VAL A 72 6.25 2.69 9.42
CA VAL A 72 4.86 3.01 9.75
C VAL A 72 4.85 4.34 10.49
N ARG A 73 4.22 5.36 9.89
CA ARG A 73 3.86 6.59 10.59
C ARG A 73 2.45 6.46 11.12
N TYR A 74 2.24 6.84 12.38
CA TYR A 74 0.93 6.64 13.03
C TYR A 74 0.63 7.71 14.06
N GLY A 75 -0.63 7.81 14.43
CA GLY A 75 -1.13 8.77 15.42
C GLY A 75 -2.59 8.51 15.75
N LYS A 76 -3.15 9.28 16.69
CA LYS A 76 -4.57 9.22 17.05
C LYS A 76 -5.45 10.11 16.18
N ASP A 77 -4.85 10.97 15.37
CA ASP A 77 -5.52 11.86 14.41
C ASP A 77 -5.07 11.48 13.00
N PRO A 78 -5.99 11.30 12.04
CA PRO A 78 -5.65 10.95 10.65
C PRO A 78 -4.81 12.02 9.93
N ASN A 79 -4.85 13.26 10.39
CA ASN A 79 -4.10 14.39 9.83
C ASN A 79 -2.73 14.59 10.51
N HIS A 80 -2.50 13.96 11.69
CA HIS A 80 -1.28 14.09 12.50
C HIS A 80 -0.74 12.71 12.86
N LEU A 81 0.20 12.24 12.05
CA LEU A 81 0.87 10.94 12.22
C LEU A 81 2.30 11.18 12.72
N ASP A 82 2.43 11.60 13.97
CA ASP A 82 3.69 12.10 14.54
C ASP A 82 4.59 10.99 15.07
N LEU A 83 4.03 9.80 15.30
CA LEU A 83 4.76 8.64 15.79
C LEU A 83 5.27 7.79 14.61
N THR A 84 6.42 7.14 14.83
CA THR A 84 7.05 6.29 13.81
C THR A 84 7.49 4.97 14.42
N ALA A 85 7.18 3.87 13.73
CA ALA A 85 7.74 2.56 14.00
C ALA A 85 8.48 2.06 12.75
N GLU A 86 9.65 1.46 12.94
CA GLU A 86 10.51 0.98 11.86
C GLU A 86 10.92 -0.48 12.06
N SER A 87 11.20 -1.15 10.97
CA SER A 87 11.77 -2.50 10.96
C SER A 87 12.72 -2.67 9.78
N PRO A 88 13.97 -3.12 10.00
CA PRO A 88 14.86 -3.44 8.92
C PRO A 88 14.36 -4.68 8.17
N THR A 89 14.40 -4.62 6.85
CA THR A 89 13.98 -5.70 5.96
C THR A 89 15.05 -5.93 4.91
N ARG A 90 15.53 -7.18 4.77
CA ARG A 90 16.41 -7.55 3.67
C ARG A 90 15.57 -7.96 2.48
N ILE A 91 15.78 -7.30 1.35
CA ILE A 91 15.14 -7.68 0.10
C ILE A 91 15.94 -8.78 -0.61
N ASN A 92 15.23 -9.65 -1.33
CA ASN A 92 15.83 -10.62 -2.22
C ASN A 92 15.65 -10.12 -3.68
N PRO A 93 16.74 -9.77 -4.39
CA PRO A 93 16.63 -9.23 -5.76
C PRO A 93 15.98 -10.20 -6.75
N GLY A 94 15.96 -11.51 -6.45
CA GLY A 94 15.33 -12.53 -7.29
C GLY A 94 13.80 -12.63 -7.13
N HIS A 95 13.21 -11.96 -6.14
CA HIS A 95 11.77 -11.99 -5.93
C HIS A 95 11.10 -10.81 -6.64
N ARG A 96 9.93 -11.04 -7.21
CA ARG A 96 9.14 -9.99 -7.86
C ARG A 96 8.48 -9.05 -6.86
N GLU A 97 8.15 -9.58 -5.69
CA GLU A 97 7.46 -8.86 -4.62
C GLU A 97 8.21 -8.99 -3.31
N MET A 98 8.04 -8.00 -2.48
CA MET A 98 8.59 -7.94 -1.13
C MET A 98 7.47 -7.76 -0.11
N VAL A 99 7.59 -8.47 1.00
CA VAL A 99 6.69 -8.34 2.15
C VAL A 99 7.43 -7.56 3.24
N PHE A 100 6.83 -6.46 3.63
CA PHE A 100 7.27 -5.65 4.76
C PHE A 100 6.41 -5.95 5.97
N ARG A 101 7.01 -5.92 7.15
CA ARG A 101 6.35 -6.17 8.43
C ARG A 101 6.95 -5.28 9.50
N VAL A 102 6.10 -4.53 10.19
CA VAL A 102 6.50 -3.63 11.27
C VAL A 102 5.75 -3.95 12.54
N ARG A 103 6.47 -3.97 13.65
CA ARG A 103 5.93 -4.11 14.99
C ARG A 103 5.82 -2.72 15.63
N MET A 104 4.60 -2.34 15.97
CA MET A 104 4.31 -1.16 16.79
C MET A 104 4.19 -1.57 18.24
N ARG A 105 4.77 -0.79 19.16
CA ARG A 105 4.81 -1.06 20.61
C ARG A 105 4.30 0.14 21.39
N ASP A 106 4.07 -0.07 22.68
CA ASP A 106 3.71 0.97 23.63
C ASP A 106 2.45 1.74 23.19
N LEU A 107 1.51 1.01 22.59
CA LEU A 107 0.20 1.52 22.22
C LEU A 107 -0.70 1.61 23.48
N GLU A 108 -1.64 2.55 23.46
CA GLU A 108 -2.66 2.64 24.50
C GLU A 108 -3.78 1.64 24.24
N PRO A 109 -4.28 0.94 25.26
CA PRO A 109 -5.41 0.03 25.13
C PRO A 109 -6.70 0.72 24.70
N GLY A 110 -7.56 0.00 23.96
CA GLY A 110 -8.86 0.48 23.52
C GLY A 110 -8.82 1.74 22.66
N THR A 111 -7.68 2.02 22.03
CA THR A 111 -7.42 3.28 21.31
C THR A 111 -7.39 3.05 19.82
N THR A 112 -8.04 3.94 19.06
CA THR A 112 -7.98 3.94 17.60
C THR A 112 -6.75 4.70 17.13
N TYR A 113 -5.95 4.06 16.26
CA TYR A 113 -4.79 4.63 15.60
C TYR A 113 -5.00 4.69 14.09
N TYR A 114 -4.57 5.80 13.50
CA TYR A 114 -4.46 5.99 12.07
C TYR A 114 -3.02 5.80 11.65
N TYR A 115 -2.77 5.21 10.49
CA TYR A 115 -1.42 4.94 10.03
C TYR A 115 -1.25 4.99 8.52
N LYS A 116 -0.01 5.24 8.09
CA LYS A 116 0.49 5.10 6.72
C LYS A 116 1.72 4.24 6.72
N VAL A 117 1.92 3.48 5.65
CA VAL A 117 3.12 2.68 5.47
C VAL A 117 3.93 3.19 4.28
N SER A 118 5.24 3.04 4.40
CA SER A 118 6.23 3.32 3.36
C SER A 118 7.47 2.47 3.60
N SER A 119 8.41 2.51 2.66
CA SER A 119 9.73 1.96 2.88
C SER A 119 10.80 2.89 2.30
N GLN A 120 12.03 2.71 2.75
CA GLN A 120 13.20 3.43 2.24
C GLN A 120 14.41 2.51 2.21
N GLN A 121 15.32 2.79 1.32
CA GLN A 121 16.61 2.12 1.23
C GLN A 121 17.53 2.54 2.39
N ALA A 122 18.52 1.70 2.71
CA ALA A 122 19.50 2.00 3.76
C ALA A 122 20.31 3.30 3.52
N ASN A 123 20.39 3.77 2.27
CA ASN A 123 21.02 5.04 1.89
C ASN A 123 20.08 6.26 2.08
N GLY A 124 18.85 6.06 2.57
CA GLY A 124 17.86 7.10 2.81
C GLY A 124 16.95 7.42 1.63
N ASN A 125 17.16 6.80 0.45
CA ASN A 125 16.26 6.98 -0.67
C ASN A 125 14.91 6.32 -0.40
N SER A 126 13.83 7.07 -0.56
CA SER A 126 12.46 6.54 -0.41
C SER A 126 12.13 5.58 -1.54
N ASP A 127 11.48 4.47 -1.20
CA ASP A 127 10.86 3.60 -2.18
C ASP A 127 9.57 4.24 -2.71
N PRO A 128 9.17 3.94 -3.95
CA PRO A 128 8.04 4.62 -4.58
C PRO A 128 6.68 4.25 -3.95
N ALA A 129 6.58 3.11 -3.28
CA ALA A 129 5.32 2.61 -2.75
C ALA A 129 4.98 3.21 -1.37
N THR A 130 3.83 3.87 -1.27
CA THR A 130 3.27 4.38 -0.01
C THR A 130 1.77 4.15 0.02
N SER A 131 1.21 3.96 1.22
CA SER A 131 -0.24 3.80 1.39
C SER A 131 -0.96 5.14 1.60
N GLY A 132 -2.29 5.13 1.42
CA GLY A 132 -3.18 6.09 2.06
C GLY A 132 -3.22 5.90 3.58
N VAL A 133 -4.07 6.70 4.24
CA VAL A 133 -4.34 6.55 5.68
C VAL A 133 -5.24 5.34 5.90
N ASN A 134 -4.83 4.49 6.82
CA ASN A 134 -5.57 3.33 7.31
C ASN A 134 -5.80 3.50 8.82
N GLN A 135 -6.66 2.65 9.42
CA GLN A 135 -6.90 2.69 10.86
C GLN A 135 -7.02 1.30 11.47
N PHE A 136 -6.76 1.20 12.75
CA PHE A 136 -7.07 0.03 13.59
C PHE A 136 -7.35 0.49 15.02
N THR A 137 -7.95 -0.41 15.82
CA THR A 137 -8.18 -0.16 17.25
C THR A 137 -7.52 -1.26 18.06
N THR A 138 -6.75 -0.87 19.08
CA THR A 138 -6.16 -1.80 20.05
C THR A 138 -7.24 -2.44 20.93
N LEU A 139 -6.96 -3.64 21.44
CA LEU A 139 -7.86 -4.28 22.37
C LEU A 139 -7.92 -3.51 23.69
N PRO A 140 -9.06 -3.53 24.41
CA PRO A 140 -9.12 -2.97 25.76
C PRO A 140 -8.24 -3.80 26.71
N THR A 141 -7.75 -3.17 27.77
CA THR A 141 -7.05 -3.90 28.84
C THR A 141 -8.00 -4.95 29.42
N ASN A 142 -7.58 -6.22 29.38
CA ASN A 142 -8.30 -7.26 30.12
C ASN A 142 -8.05 -7.02 31.59
N SER A 143 -8.94 -6.26 32.25
CA SER A 143 -9.01 -6.24 33.70
C SER A 143 -9.50 -7.63 34.12
N MET A 144 -8.57 -8.53 34.46
CA MET A 144 -8.93 -9.71 35.24
C MET A 144 -9.56 -9.18 36.53
N SER A 145 -10.88 -9.28 36.61
CA SER A 145 -11.56 -9.11 37.87
C SER A 145 -11.09 -10.27 38.79
N VAL A 146 -10.13 -9.98 39.64
CA VAL A 146 -9.80 -10.87 40.76
C VAL A 146 -11.02 -10.91 41.64
N ASN A 147 -11.89 -11.90 41.44
CA ASN A 147 -12.91 -12.23 42.39
C ASN A 147 -12.21 -12.71 43.67
N LYS A 148 -12.28 -11.89 44.69
CA LYS A 148 -11.78 -12.17 46.05
C LYS A 148 -12.87 -12.91 46.81
#